data_7a7d9025e5c189ab2a5b7e723a899e27
#
_entry.id   7a7d9025e5c189ab2a5b7e723a899e27
#
_cell.length_a   1.000
_cell.length_b   1.000
_cell.length_c   1.000
_cell.angle_alpha   90.00
_cell.angle_beta   90.00
_cell.angle_gamma   90.00
#
_symmetry.space_group_name_H-M   'P 1'
#
loop_
_entity.id
_entity.type
_entity.pdbx_description
1 polymer ?
#
loop_
_entity_poly.entity_id
_entity_poly.type
_entity_poly.pdbx_seq_one_letter_code
_entity_poly.pdbx_strand_id
1 'polypeptide(L)'
;IEKAHRVFLDAHSLTSVQLAGYLLAKHWKVTPEYYTLEDYAQLGHARQGDAFLLIGDKVFDHEGRFAYSYDLAAEWKKATRLPFAFAVWVARKGTAPDLTEGLQHALTFGIEHTYEAILEHGFDNKPYDAYAYLTQNIDYIFDNQKHKALQKFWDSGIKVTPRANPG
;
A
#
# COMPACT_ATOMS: atom_id res chain seq x y z
N ILE A 1 -2.14 11.76 -13.47
CA ILE A 1 -1.38 12.12 -12.27
C ILE A 1 -0.48 13.35 -12.52
N GLU A 2 0.06 13.50 -13.72
CA GLU A 2 0.99 14.59 -14.08
C GLU A 2 0.44 16.01 -13.90
N LYS A 3 -0.89 16.14 -13.80
CA LYS A 3 -1.59 17.41 -13.55
C LYS A 3 -2.10 17.54 -12.11
N ALA A 4 -1.64 16.68 -11.20
CA ALA A 4 -2.04 16.76 -9.80
C ALA A 4 -1.39 17.97 -9.14
N HIS A 5 -2.22 18.83 -8.54
CA HIS A 5 -1.79 20.00 -7.77
C HIS A 5 -1.92 19.76 -6.26
N ARG A 6 -2.90 18.95 -5.87
CA ARG A 6 -3.15 18.57 -4.48
C ARG A 6 -3.29 17.06 -4.38
N VAL A 7 -2.67 16.47 -3.39
CA VAL A 7 -2.76 15.04 -3.10
C VAL A 7 -3.20 14.85 -1.66
N PHE A 8 -4.35 14.22 -1.50
CA PHE A 8 -4.94 13.90 -0.20
C PHE A 8 -4.53 12.48 0.17
N LEU A 9 -3.88 12.34 1.31
CA LEU A 9 -3.19 11.13 1.73
C LEU A 9 -3.90 10.49 2.93
N ASP A 10 -4.37 9.25 2.77
CA ASP A 10 -4.87 8.45 3.89
C ASP A 10 -3.70 8.13 4.84
N ALA A 11 -3.74 8.71 6.04
CA ALA A 11 -2.67 8.62 7.03
C ALA A 11 -2.60 7.25 7.76
N HIS A 12 -3.53 6.31 7.48
CA HIS A 12 -3.51 4.99 8.10
C HIS A 12 -2.36 4.09 7.63
N SER A 13 -1.64 4.48 6.55
CA SER A 13 -0.43 3.78 6.12
C SER A 13 0.71 4.76 5.84
N LEU A 14 1.63 4.87 6.77
CA LEU A 14 2.84 5.70 6.60
C LEU A 14 3.67 5.24 5.39
N THR A 15 3.79 3.95 5.17
CA THR A 15 4.54 3.38 4.04
C THR A 15 3.93 3.82 2.71
N SER A 16 2.60 3.74 2.56
CA SER A 16 1.91 4.14 1.33
C SER A 16 2.02 5.64 1.08
N VAL A 17 1.95 6.47 2.12
CA VAL A 17 2.17 7.92 2.04
C VAL A 17 3.57 8.24 1.49
N GLN A 18 4.62 7.61 2.05
CA GLN A 18 5.99 7.83 1.59
C GLN A 18 6.22 7.28 0.17
N LEU A 19 5.60 6.14 -0.17
CA LEU A 19 5.68 5.57 -1.52
C LEU A 19 5.01 6.49 -2.54
N ALA A 20 3.82 7.02 -2.24
CA ALA A 20 3.17 8.01 -3.10
C ALA A 20 4.07 9.23 -3.33
N GLY A 21 4.69 9.74 -2.27
CA GLY A 21 5.66 10.84 -2.38
C GLY A 21 6.87 10.51 -3.25
N TYR A 22 7.41 9.30 -3.11
CA TYR A 22 8.50 8.82 -3.97
C TYR A 22 8.09 8.81 -5.45
N LEU A 23 6.94 8.21 -5.75
CA LEU A 23 6.45 8.08 -7.12
C LEU A 23 6.13 9.44 -7.73
N LEU A 24 5.49 10.34 -6.99
CA LEU A 24 5.22 11.70 -7.44
C LEU A 24 6.51 12.43 -7.77
N ALA A 25 7.49 12.43 -6.89
CA ALA A 25 8.74 13.17 -7.05
C ALA A 25 9.71 12.54 -8.09
N LYS A 26 9.87 11.21 -8.08
CA LYS A 26 10.93 10.53 -8.84
C LYS A 26 10.46 9.89 -10.13
N HIS A 27 9.23 9.39 -10.17
CA HIS A 27 8.67 8.69 -11.32
C HIS A 27 7.86 9.64 -12.20
N TRP A 28 6.84 10.27 -11.63
CA TRP A 28 5.97 11.21 -12.38
C TRP A 28 6.50 12.64 -12.44
N LYS A 29 7.51 12.98 -11.62
CA LYS A 29 8.17 14.29 -11.57
C LYS A 29 7.20 15.45 -11.29
N VAL A 30 6.28 15.24 -10.38
CA VAL A 30 5.27 16.19 -9.95
C VAL A 30 5.54 16.58 -8.50
N THR A 31 5.33 17.84 -8.16
CA THR A 31 5.50 18.40 -6.81
C THR A 31 4.18 19.03 -6.33
N PRO A 32 3.20 18.21 -5.97
CA PRO A 32 1.92 18.71 -5.48
C PRO A 32 2.01 19.16 -4.03
N GLU A 33 0.99 19.85 -3.55
CA GLU A 33 0.75 20.02 -2.13
C GLU A 33 0.15 18.75 -1.54
N TYR A 34 0.57 18.38 -0.33
CA TYR A 34 0.11 17.19 0.36
C TYR A 34 -0.80 17.56 1.53
N TYR A 35 -1.97 16.95 1.57
CA TYR A 35 -2.97 17.13 2.60
C TYR A 35 -3.36 15.79 3.22
N THR A 36 -3.78 15.80 4.48
CA THR A 36 -4.37 14.61 5.12
C THR A 36 -5.77 14.39 4.57
N LEU A 37 -6.08 13.17 4.18
CA LEU A 37 -7.45 12.72 3.92
C LEU A 37 -8.09 12.35 5.26
N GLU A 38 -8.87 13.26 5.82
CA GLU A 38 -9.49 13.10 7.14
C GLU A 38 -10.79 12.29 7.06
N ASP A 39 -11.56 12.50 5.99
CA ASP A 39 -12.83 11.83 5.76
C ASP A 39 -12.99 11.49 4.27
N TYR A 40 -13.44 10.29 3.98
CA TYR A 40 -13.73 9.82 2.62
C TYR A 40 -14.91 10.57 1.97
N ALA A 41 -15.75 11.27 2.73
CA ALA A 41 -16.74 12.19 2.18
C ALA A 41 -16.08 13.28 1.31
N GLN A 42 -14.83 13.64 1.58
CA GLN A 42 -14.05 14.62 0.80
C GLN A 42 -13.87 14.22 -0.67
N LEU A 43 -13.92 12.91 -0.98
CA LEU A 43 -13.87 12.45 -2.36
C LEU A 43 -15.04 12.96 -3.22
N GLY A 44 -16.19 13.26 -2.58
CA GLY A 44 -17.36 13.87 -3.24
C GLY A 44 -17.14 15.30 -3.69
N HIS A 45 -16.15 15.98 -3.13
CA HIS A 45 -15.82 17.39 -3.39
C HIS A 45 -14.52 17.55 -4.20
N ALA A 46 -14.06 16.46 -4.85
CA ALA A 46 -12.86 16.47 -5.68
C ALA A 46 -12.94 17.55 -6.78
N ARG A 47 -11.85 18.30 -6.91
CA ARG A 47 -11.69 19.34 -7.94
C ARG A 47 -10.71 18.85 -9.01
N GLN A 48 -10.69 19.50 -10.15
CA GLN A 48 -9.69 19.21 -11.17
C GLN A 48 -8.26 19.43 -10.61
N GLY A 49 -7.41 18.44 -10.78
CA GLY A 49 -6.04 18.46 -10.23
C GLY A 49 -5.93 17.89 -8.81
N ASP A 50 -7.02 17.39 -8.22
CA ASP A 50 -6.97 16.62 -6.98
C ASP A 50 -6.67 15.15 -7.27
N ALA A 51 -5.85 14.56 -6.42
CA ALA A 51 -5.60 13.12 -6.38
C ALA A 51 -5.73 12.61 -4.93
N PHE A 52 -6.11 11.36 -4.77
CA PHE A 52 -6.36 10.75 -3.48
C PHE A 52 -5.58 9.45 -3.34
N LEU A 53 -4.87 9.30 -2.24
CA LEU A 53 -4.33 8.01 -1.82
C LEU A 53 -5.37 7.33 -0.94
N LEU A 54 -5.82 6.17 -1.37
CA LEU A 54 -6.75 5.32 -0.63
C LEU A 54 -6.03 4.01 -0.28
N ILE A 55 -6.35 3.42 0.87
CA ILE A 55 -5.73 2.18 1.33
C ILE A 55 -6.77 1.22 1.91
N GLY A 56 -6.42 -0.08 1.87
CA GLY A 56 -7.24 -1.15 2.42
C GLY A 56 -8.53 -1.37 1.64
N ASP A 57 -9.48 -2.05 2.27
CA ASP A 57 -10.75 -2.50 1.65
C ASP A 57 -11.61 -1.35 1.11
N LYS A 58 -11.42 -0.15 1.66
CA LYS A 58 -12.10 1.07 1.22
C LYS A 58 -11.83 1.42 -0.25
N VAL A 59 -10.73 0.93 -0.82
CA VAL A 59 -10.42 1.12 -2.26
C VAL A 59 -11.50 0.53 -3.12
N PHE A 60 -12.03 -0.65 -2.77
CA PHE A 60 -13.06 -1.34 -3.54
C PHE A 60 -14.39 -0.56 -3.58
N ASP A 61 -14.73 0.17 -2.52
CA ASP A 61 -15.94 1.00 -2.46
C ASP A 61 -15.88 2.23 -3.40
N HIS A 62 -14.68 2.55 -3.88
CA HIS A 62 -14.43 3.72 -4.72
C HIS A 62 -13.90 3.37 -6.11
N GLU A 63 -13.86 2.09 -6.45
CA GLU A 63 -13.41 1.62 -7.76
C GLU A 63 -14.31 2.19 -8.87
N GLY A 64 -13.70 2.61 -9.98
CA GLY A 64 -14.40 3.23 -11.10
C GLY A 64 -14.91 4.66 -10.88
N ARG A 65 -14.76 5.23 -9.69
CA ARG A 65 -15.23 6.58 -9.37
C ARG A 65 -14.38 7.69 -10.01
N PHE A 66 -13.11 7.42 -10.27
CA PHE A 66 -12.16 8.36 -10.83
C PHE A 66 -11.74 7.97 -12.25
N ALA A 67 -11.43 8.96 -13.06
CA ALA A 67 -11.00 8.74 -14.45
C ALA A 67 -9.66 7.98 -14.55
N TYR A 68 -8.84 8.05 -13.51
CA TYR A 68 -7.53 7.38 -13.45
C TYR A 68 -7.32 6.76 -12.07
N SER A 69 -6.84 5.54 -12.06
CA SER A 69 -6.41 4.82 -10.87
C SER A 69 -5.00 4.27 -11.09
N TYR A 70 -4.17 4.31 -10.05
CA TYR A 70 -2.78 3.86 -10.09
C TYR A 70 -2.52 2.95 -8.90
N ASP A 71 -2.14 1.71 -9.15
CA ASP A 71 -1.60 0.84 -8.12
C ASP A 71 -0.15 1.23 -7.82
N LEU A 72 0.12 1.62 -6.57
CA LEU A 72 1.44 2.14 -6.19
C LEU A 72 2.54 1.08 -6.29
N ALA A 73 2.25 -0.20 -6.02
CA ALA A 73 3.22 -1.27 -6.16
C ALA A 73 3.57 -1.52 -7.63
N ALA A 74 2.56 -1.48 -8.51
CA ALA A 74 2.77 -1.60 -9.94
C ALA A 74 3.60 -0.43 -10.49
N GLU A 75 3.31 0.80 -10.06
CA GLU A 75 4.07 1.98 -10.48
C GLU A 75 5.51 1.97 -9.93
N TRP A 76 5.72 1.51 -8.68
CA TRP A 76 7.06 1.28 -8.15
C TRP A 76 7.83 0.26 -8.99
N LYS A 77 7.20 -0.86 -9.37
CA LYS A 77 7.80 -1.88 -10.21
C LYS A 77 8.17 -1.35 -11.60
N LYS A 78 7.34 -0.49 -12.20
CA LYS A 78 7.67 0.21 -13.45
C LYS A 78 8.88 1.11 -13.29
N ALA A 79 8.94 1.89 -12.21
CA ALA A 79 10.00 2.86 -11.94
C ALA A 79 11.34 2.22 -11.57
N THR A 80 11.32 1.08 -10.84
CA THR A 80 12.53 0.53 -10.20
C THR A 80 12.93 -0.86 -10.68
N ARG A 81 12.02 -1.59 -11.32
CA ARG A 81 12.12 -3.02 -11.67
C ARG A 81 12.19 -3.96 -10.45
N LEU A 82 11.82 -3.47 -9.27
CA LEU A 82 11.80 -4.22 -8.02
C LEU A 82 10.37 -4.37 -7.50
N PRO A 83 10.04 -5.46 -6.77
CA PRO A 83 8.79 -5.54 -6.02
C PRO A 83 8.76 -4.49 -4.92
N PHE A 84 7.60 -4.26 -4.28
CA PHE A 84 7.49 -3.38 -3.12
C PHE A 84 7.07 -4.15 -1.88
N ALA A 85 7.72 -3.90 -0.75
CA ALA A 85 7.36 -4.47 0.55
C ALA A 85 6.66 -3.41 1.41
N PHE A 86 5.34 -3.51 1.57
CA PHE A 86 4.55 -2.57 2.37
C PHE A 86 4.70 -2.77 3.87
N ALA A 87 4.84 -4.02 4.29
CA ALA A 87 5.01 -4.41 5.68
C ALA A 87 5.88 -5.66 5.78
N VAL A 88 6.55 -5.83 6.90
CA VAL A 88 7.34 -7.02 7.23
C VAL A 88 7.17 -7.36 8.70
N TRP A 89 7.26 -8.64 9.02
CA TRP A 89 7.38 -9.09 10.39
C TRP A 89 8.78 -8.81 10.91
N VAL A 90 8.87 -8.26 12.12
CA VAL A 90 10.16 -7.98 12.78
C VAL A 90 10.18 -8.55 14.18
N ALA A 91 11.31 -9.14 14.57
CA ALA A 91 11.56 -9.60 15.93
C ALA A 91 12.64 -8.74 16.58
N ARG A 92 12.55 -8.55 17.90
CA ARG A 92 13.63 -7.91 18.67
C ARG A 92 14.90 -8.78 18.60
N LYS A 93 16.05 -8.12 18.61
CA LYS A 93 17.32 -8.82 18.80
C LYS A 93 17.30 -9.59 20.13
N GLY A 94 17.59 -10.90 20.07
CA GLY A 94 17.54 -11.79 21.24
C GLY A 94 16.17 -12.44 21.49
N THR A 95 15.18 -12.28 20.61
CA THR A 95 13.97 -13.12 20.64
C THR A 95 14.37 -14.58 20.54
N ALA A 96 13.74 -15.42 21.39
CA ALA A 96 14.02 -16.85 21.42
C ALA A 96 13.76 -17.50 20.03
N PRO A 97 14.68 -18.36 19.55
CA PRO A 97 14.51 -19.03 18.26
C PRO A 97 13.18 -19.77 18.11
N ASP A 98 12.77 -20.53 19.13
CA ASP A 98 11.52 -21.30 19.12
C ASP A 98 10.28 -20.41 18.82
N LEU A 99 10.29 -19.16 19.32
CA LEU A 99 9.19 -18.23 19.06
C LEU A 99 9.18 -17.76 17.59
N THR A 100 10.35 -17.47 17.03
CA THR A 100 10.47 -17.05 15.63
C THR A 100 10.16 -18.18 14.65
N GLU A 101 10.57 -19.41 14.98
CA GLU A 101 10.25 -20.63 14.21
C GLU A 101 8.75 -20.93 14.30
N GLY A 102 8.17 -20.88 15.50
CA GLY A 102 6.74 -21.07 15.71
C GLY A 102 5.88 -20.05 14.92
N LEU A 103 6.29 -18.78 14.91
CA LEU A 103 5.64 -17.74 14.08
C LEU A 103 5.79 -18.07 12.58
N GLN A 104 6.97 -18.47 12.13
CA GLN A 104 7.19 -18.81 10.73
C GLN A 104 6.30 -19.99 10.30
N HIS A 105 6.18 -21.03 11.13
CA HIS A 105 5.27 -22.15 10.86
C HIS A 105 3.81 -21.70 10.80
N ALA A 106 3.36 -20.87 11.73
CA ALA A 106 1.99 -20.35 11.74
C ALA A 106 1.67 -19.51 10.49
N LEU A 107 2.61 -18.66 10.06
CA LEU A 107 2.47 -17.85 8.85
C LEU A 107 2.42 -18.73 7.59
N THR A 108 3.29 -19.73 7.50
CA THR A 108 3.29 -20.69 6.39
C THR A 108 1.97 -21.47 6.34
N PHE A 109 1.51 -21.97 7.48
CA PHE A 109 0.23 -22.66 7.59
C PHE A 109 -0.94 -21.77 7.11
N GLY A 110 -0.96 -20.50 7.52
CA GLY A 110 -2.00 -19.56 7.09
C GLY A 110 -2.01 -19.32 5.57
N ILE A 111 -0.85 -19.26 4.94
CA ILE A 111 -0.72 -19.12 3.48
C ILE A 111 -1.25 -20.37 2.77
N GLU A 112 -0.88 -21.56 3.26
CA GLU A 112 -1.30 -22.85 2.68
C GLU A 112 -2.80 -23.12 2.83
N HIS A 113 -3.47 -22.51 3.85
CA HIS A 113 -4.89 -22.68 4.15
C HIS A 113 -5.71 -21.40 3.86
N THR A 114 -5.25 -20.59 2.90
CA THR A 114 -5.93 -19.32 2.54
C THR A 114 -7.38 -19.52 2.14
N TYR A 115 -7.70 -20.59 1.40
CA TYR A 115 -9.05 -20.86 0.94
C TYR A 115 -10.00 -21.17 2.10
N GLU A 116 -9.59 -22.02 3.02
CA GLU A 116 -10.36 -22.37 4.21
C GLU A 116 -10.61 -21.13 5.10
N ALA A 117 -9.59 -20.31 5.27
CA ALA A 117 -9.71 -19.06 6.03
C ALA A 117 -10.72 -18.08 5.39
N ILE A 118 -10.75 -17.98 4.06
CA ILE A 118 -11.73 -17.15 3.34
C ILE A 118 -13.15 -17.62 3.64
N LEU A 119 -13.42 -18.91 3.58
CA LEU A 119 -14.73 -19.47 3.86
C LEU A 119 -15.14 -19.30 5.33
N GLU A 120 -14.23 -19.60 6.24
CA GLU A 120 -14.48 -19.49 7.70
C GLU A 120 -14.83 -18.07 8.12
N HIS A 121 -14.19 -17.07 7.51
CA HIS A 121 -14.41 -15.66 7.85
C HIS A 121 -15.39 -14.94 6.92
N GLY A 122 -16.05 -15.64 5.99
CA GLY A 122 -17.09 -15.10 5.13
C GLY A 122 -16.58 -14.09 4.10
N PHE A 123 -15.32 -14.15 3.72
CA PHE A 123 -14.74 -13.28 2.68
C PHE A 123 -15.14 -13.70 1.26
N ASP A 124 -15.73 -14.88 1.08
CA ASP A 124 -16.34 -15.34 -0.16
C ASP A 124 -17.57 -14.50 -0.57
N ASN A 125 -18.18 -13.80 0.38
CA ASN A 125 -19.33 -12.90 0.17
C ASN A 125 -18.94 -11.44 -0.11
N LYS A 126 -17.67 -11.14 -0.30
CA LYS A 126 -17.19 -9.77 -0.61
C LYS A 126 -17.42 -9.44 -2.10
N PRO A 127 -17.54 -8.14 -2.46
CA PRO A 127 -17.74 -7.72 -3.85
C PRO A 127 -16.48 -7.87 -4.73
N TYR A 128 -15.40 -8.41 -4.19
CA TYR A 128 -14.14 -8.69 -4.87
C TYR A 128 -13.72 -10.15 -4.65
N ASP A 129 -12.92 -10.69 -5.57
CA ASP A 129 -12.35 -12.03 -5.44
C ASP A 129 -11.24 -12.04 -4.37
N ALA A 130 -11.60 -12.38 -3.13
CA ALA A 130 -10.68 -12.44 -2.02
C ALA A 130 -9.57 -13.48 -2.23
N TYR A 131 -9.87 -14.60 -2.89
CA TYR A 131 -8.88 -15.63 -3.17
C TYR A 131 -7.81 -15.14 -4.16
N ALA A 132 -8.25 -14.58 -5.29
CA ALA A 132 -7.32 -14.00 -6.25
C ALA A 132 -6.50 -12.86 -5.63
N TYR A 133 -7.13 -12.00 -4.82
CA TYR A 133 -6.43 -10.93 -4.13
C TYR A 133 -5.33 -11.46 -3.21
N LEU A 134 -5.63 -12.41 -2.34
CA LEU A 134 -4.69 -12.95 -1.37
C LEU A 134 -3.61 -13.85 -2.00
N THR A 135 -3.87 -14.52 -3.12
CA THR A 135 -2.93 -15.49 -3.70
C THR A 135 -2.19 -14.98 -4.93
N GLN A 136 -2.69 -13.94 -5.61
CA GLN A 136 -2.09 -13.42 -6.84
C GLN A 136 -1.56 -11.99 -6.70
N ASN A 137 -2.18 -11.17 -5.83
CA ASN A 137 -1.81 -9.78 -5.67
C ASN A 137 -0.84 -9.57 -4.50
N ILE A 138 -0.85 -10.46 -3.50
CA ILE A 138 0.05 -10.41 -2.35
C ILE A 138 1.12 -11.49 -2.47
N ASP A 139 2.38 -11.11 -2.31
CA ASP A 139 3.52 -12.02 -2.23
C ASP A 139 4.10 -11.97 -0.82
N TYR A 140 3.93 -13.05 -0.09
CA TYR A 140 4.31 -13.18 1.33
C TYR A 140 5.79 -13.54 1.54
N ILE A 141 6.51 -13.96 0.50
CA ILE A 141 7.90 -14.39 0.61
C ILE A 141 8.83 -13.18 0.56
N PHE A 142 9.54 -12.93 1.65
CA PHE A 142 10.48 -11.81 1.74
C PHE A 142 11.87 -12.21 1.21
N ASP A 143 12.04 -12.15 -0.09
CA ASP A 143 13.23 -12.56 -0.82
C ASP A 143 14.30 -11.44 -0.95
N ASN A 144 15.40 -11.75 -1.63
CA ASN A 144 16.49 -10.81 -1.89
C ASN A 144 16.06 -9.60 -2.74
N GLN A 145 15.04 -9.72 -3.59
CA GLN A 145 14.55 -8.61 -4.39
C GLN A 145 13.80 -7.60 -3.52
N LYS A 146 13.01 -8.11 -2.55
CA LYS A 146 12.31 -7.26 -1.58
C LYS A 146 13.30 -6.58 -0.61
N HIS A 147 14.39 -7.26 -0.22
CA HIS A 147 15.48 -6.60 0.53
C HIS A 147 16.08 -5.42 -0.24
N LYS A 148 16.43 -5.62 -1.52
CA LYS A 148 16.94 -4.55 -2.38
C LYS A 148 15.95 -3.40 -2.56
N ALA A 149 14.66 -3.74 -2.70
CA ALA A 149 13.60 -2.76 -2.82
C ALA A 149 13.46 -1.90 -1.56
N LEU A 150 13.44 -2.54 -0.39
CA LEU A 150 13.36 -1.89 0.90
C LEU A 150 14.56 -0.94 1.13
N GLN A 151 15.77 -1.41 0.84
CA GLN A 151 16.97 -0.58 0.93
C GLN A 151 16.89 0.63 0.00
N LYS A 152 16.52 0.42 -1.28
CA LYS A 152 16.35 1.49 -2.26
C LYS A 152 15.31 2.52 -1.80
N PHE A 153 14.22 2.06 -1.20
CA PHE A 153 13.18 2.93 -0.69
C PHE A 153 13.69 3.79 0.48
N TRP A 154 14.40 3.21 1.44
CA TRP A 154 15.01 3.93 2.55
C TRP A 154 16.07 4.94 2.10
N ASP A 155 16.95 4.53 1.18
CA ASP A 155 18.02 5.39 0.63
C ASP A 155 17.46 6.58 -0.17
N SER A 156 16.19 6.52 -0.58
CA SER A 156 15.55 7.63 -1.29
C SER A 156 15.45 8.90 -0.45
N GLY A 157 15.44 8.76 0.86
CA GLY A 157 15.31 9.87 1.81
C GLY A 157 14.01 10.67 1.71
N ILE A 158 13.03 10.16 0.97
CA ILE A 158 11.73 10.83 0.80
C ILE A 158 11.02 10.92 2.16
N LYS A 159 10.56 12.14 2.46
CA LYS A 159 9.74 12.43 3.64
C LYS A 159 8.58 13.29 3.22
N VAL A 160 7.39 12.72 3.25
CA VAL A 160 6.13 13.43 3.02
C VAL A 160 5.45 13.65 4.37
N THR A 161 5.17 14.90 4.65
CA THR A 161 4.38 15.31 5.83
C THR A 161 3.16 16.06 5.31
N PRO A 162 1.98 15.44 5.31
CA PRO A 162 0.77 16.12 4.85
C PRO A 162 0.37 17.24 5.80
N ARG A 163 -0.23 18.29 5.25
CA ARG A 163 -0.84 19.38 6.01
C ARG A 163 -2.28 19.02 6.35
N ALA A 164 -2.85 19.68 7.35
CA ALA A 164 -4.29 19.65 7.56
C ALA A 164 -5.00 20.18 6.32
N ASN A 165 -6.16 19.60 5.99
CA ASN A 165 -6.94 20.07 4.85
C ASN A 165 -7.48 21.48 5.15
N PRO A 166 -7.29 22.47 4.25
CA PRO A 166 -7.79 23.84 4.46
C PRO A 166 -9.30 24.01 4.27
N GLY A 167 -10.05 22.94 3.92
CA GLY A 167 -11.47 22.98 3.61
C GLY A 167 -11.77 23.18 2.13
#